data_9757a4bf9199729f9bb0fc5f003e454b
#
_entry.id   9757a4bf9199729f9bb0fc5f003e454b
#
_cell.length_a   1.000
_cell.length_b   1.000
_cell.length_c   1.000
_cell.angle_alpha   90.00
_cell.angle_beta   90.00
_cell.angle_gamma   90.00
#
_symmetry.space_group_name_H-M   'P 1'
#
loop_
_entity.id
_entity.type
_entity.pdbx_description
1 polymer ?
#
loop_
_entity_poly.entity_id
_entity_poly.type
_entity_poly.pdbx_seq_one_letter_code
_entity_poly.pdbx_strand_id
1 'polypeptide(L)'
;RDLVRSRGLGDVYKRQREIRLIGENGEQMGIVSSAEALHIAEERGLDLVKISPQAVPPVCKLMNYGKYRFEQSKREKEARKNQHVVEIKEIRMSPGIDVGDFNTKLKNAQKFLSDGNRVKVSVRFRGREMAHTEIGRDLLTKFAEQCGEVANMEKAAKMEGRNMSIFLAPKAGK
;
A
#
# COMPACT_ATOMS: atom_id res chain seq x y z
N ARG A 1 2.68 12.89 10.46
CA ARG A 1 2.58 13.68 11.72
C ARG A 1 3.96 14.22 12.00
N ASP A 2 4.14 15.51 11.79
CA ASP A 2 5.43 16.16 12.00
C ASP A 2 5.66 16.30 13.50
N LEU A 3 6.66 15.56 13.99
CA LEU A 3 7.15 15.68 15.34
C LEU A 3 8.05 16.90 15.42
N VAL A 4 7.76 17.77 16.34
CA VAL A 4 8.44 19.06 16.48
C VAL A 4 9.58 18.94 17.50
N ARG A 5 10.81 19.25 17.06
CA ARG A 5 12.05 19.17 17.83
C ARG A 5 12.40 20.50 18.50
N SER A 6 13.03 20.45 19.68
CA SER A 6 13.39 21.64 20.49
C SER A 6 14.40 22.60 19.84
N ARG A 7 15.30 22.15 18.95
CA ARG A 7 16.27 22.99 18.25
C ARG A 7 15.64 23.75 17.07
N GLY A 8 14.86 24.75 17.32
CA GLY A 8 14.19 25.60 16.31
C GLY A 8 12.85 26.13 16.76
N LEU A 9 12.44 25.81 17.96
CA LEU A 9 11.11 26.10 18.51
C LEU A 9 11.13 26.86 19.81
N GLY A 10 12.16 27.65 20.05
CA GLY A 10 12.29 28.49 21.26
C GLY A 10 11.03 29.29 21.62
N ASP A 11 10.18 29.57 20.64
CA ASP A 11 8.97 30.38 20.86
C ASP A 11 7.69 29.57 21.07
N VAL A 12 7.63 28.31 20.61
CA VAL A 12 6.43 27.47 20.78
C VAL A 12 6.31 26.90 22.18
N TYR A 13 7.46 26.61 22.82
CA TYR A 13 7.46 26.12 24.20
C TYR A 13 7.26 27.23 25.24
N LYS A 14 7.63 28.47 24.94
CA LYS A 14 7.43 29.62 25.83
C LYS A 14 5.97 29.94 26.08
N ARG A 15 5.05 29.52 25.22
CA ARG A 15 3.61 29.74 25.36
C ARG A 15 2.88 28.70 26.23
N GLN A 16 3.51 27.53 26.50
CA GLN A 16 2.89 26.46 27.27
C GLN A 16 3.59 26.35 28.62
N ARG A 17 2.86 26.65 29.68
CA ARG A 17 3.41 26.65 31.03
C ARG A 17 3.74 25.25 31.53
N GLU A 18 2.95 24.24 31.17
CA GLU A 18 3.08 22.87 31.65
C GLU A 18 3.01 21.85 30.52
N ILE A 19 3.79 20.80 30.62
CA ILE A 19 3.82 19.67 29.70
C ILE A 19 3.88 18.35 30.49
N ARG A 20 3.35 17.29 29.93
CA ARG A 20 3.56 15.94 30.44
C ARG A 20 4.83 15.37 29.82
N LEU A 21 5.81 15.10 30.68
CA LEU A 21 7.12 14.62 30.26
C LEU A 21 7.20 13.10 30.35
N ILE A 22 7.70 12.47 29.27
CA ILE A 22 8.03 11.04 29.21
C ILE A 22 9.53 10.92 28.97
N GLY A 23 10.19 10.10 29.76
CA GLY A 23 11.63 9.85 29.62
C GLY A 23 11.97 8.98 28.42
N GLU A 24 13.28 8.78 28.19
CA GLU A 24 13.80 8.03 27.04
C GLU A 24 13.25 6.60 26.96
N ASN A 25 13.20 5.91 28.10
CA ASN A 25 12.75 4.52 28.21
C ASN A 25 11.24 4.38 28.36
N GLY A 26 10.48 5.48 28.30
CA GLY A 26 9.03 5.49 28.45
C GLY A 26 8.56 5.72 29.89
N GLU A 27 9.46 6.00 30.83
CA GLU A 27 9.09 6.37 32.19
C GLU A 27 8.28 7.67 32.21
N GLN A 28 7.21 7.70 33.00
CA GLN A 28 6.40 8.88 33.18
C GLN A 28 7.02 9.78 34.25
N MET A 29 7.52 10.93 33.83
CA MET A 29 8.14 11.91 34.72
C MET A 29 7.14 12.92 35.28
N GLY A 30 5.85 12.82 34.89
CA GLY A 30 4.78 13.68 35.37
C GLY A 30 4.61 14.97 34.60
N ILE A 31 3.95 15.94 35.22
CA ILE A 31 3.72 17.26 34.65
C ILE A 31 4.79 18.20 35.21
N VAL A 32 5.55 18.79 34.26
CA VAL A 32 6.65 19.72 34.57
C VAL A 32 6.51 20.99 33.74
N SER A 33 7.20 22.05 34.11
CA SER A 33 7.26 23.25 33.28
C SER A 33 8.05 23.00 32.02
N SER A 34 7.74 23.72 30.95
CA SER A 34 8.49 23.58 29.69
C SER A 34 9.97 23.94 29.83
N ALA A 35 10.32 24.87 30.72
CA ALA A 35 11.69 25.23 31.02
C ALA A 35 12.46 24.11 31.72
N GLU A 36 11.84 23.48 32.70
CA GLU A 36 12.40 22.35 33.44
C GLU A 36 12.61 21.12 32.52
N ALA A 37 11.63 20.82 31.64
CA ALA A 37 11.76 19.75 30.67
C ALA A 37 12.92 19.97 29.67
N LEU A 38 13.14 21.23 29.25
CA LEU A 38 14.29 21.58 28.40
C LEU A 38 15.61 21.40 29.13
N HIS A 39 15.69 21.80 30.40
CA HIS A 39 16.89 21.62 31.23
C HIS A 39 17.22 20.13 31.40
N ILE A 40 16.22 19.29 31.71
CA ILE A 40 16.41 17.84 31.79
C ILE A 40 16.89 17.25 30.46
N ALA A 41 16.38 17.74 29.33
CA ALA A 41 16.80 17.30 28.00
C ALA A 41 18.26 17.65 27.74
N GLU A 42 18.68 18.86 28.09
CA GLU A 42 20.08 19.34 27.97
C GLU A 42 21.04 18.53 28.86
N GLU A 43 20.69 18.31 30.12
CA GLU A 43 21.50 17.51 31.05
C GLU A 43 21.72 16.09 30.56
N ARG A 44 20.71 15.48 29.92
CA ARG A 44 20.79 14.13 29.39
C ARG A 44 21.32 14.05 27.96
N GLY A 45 21.61 15.18 27.34
CA GLY A 45 22.07 15.25 25.93
C GLY A 45 21.02 14.74 24.93
N LEU A 46 19.73 14.84 25.28
CA LEU A 46 18.60 14.39 24.48
C LEU A 46 17.82 15.56 23.92
N ASP A 47 16.99 15.26 22.93
CA ASP A 47 16.03 16.23 22.39
C ASP A 47 14.66 16.09 23.10
N LEU A 48 14.02 17.23 23.35
CA LEU A 48 12.62 17.26 23.79
C LEU A 48 11.72 17.30 22.56
N VAL A 49 10.90 16.27 22.38
CA VAL A 49 10.05 16.08 21.20
C VAL A 49 8.59 16.03 21.59
N LYS A 50 7.76 16.89 21.00
CA LYS A 50 6.32 16.90 21.22
C LYS A 50 5.66 15.77 20.44
N ILE A 51 5.11 14.76 21.13
CA ILE A 51 4.46 13.60 20.53
C ILE A 51 2.95 13.74 20.42
N SER A 52 2.31 14.46 21.33
CA SER A 52 0.87 14.73 21.30
C SER A 52 0.58 16.21 21.59
N PRO A 53 0.54 17.05 20.57
CA PRO A 53 0.33 18.48 20.75
C PRO A 53 -1.10 18.86 21.15
N GLN A 54 -2.07 17.99 20.89
CA GLN A 54 -3.50 18.24 21.15
C GLN A 54 -3.92 17.82 22.56
N ALA A 55 -3.08 17.09 23.30
CA ALA A 55 -3.34 16.73 24.68
C ALA A 55 -3.24 17.95 25.61
N VAL A 56 -4.00 17.96 26.69
CA VAL A 56 -3.95 19.02 27.70
C VAL A 56 -3.59 18.38 29.06
N PRO A 57 -2.40 18.62 29.61
CA PRO A 57 -1.23 19.30 28.99
C PRO A 57 -0.61 18.50 27.85
N PRO A 58 0.11 19.16 26.92
CA PRO A 58 0.72 18.45 25.78
C PRO A 58 1.78 17.46 26.25
N VAL A 59 1.87 16.34 25.53
CA VAL A 59 2.82 15.27 25.86
C VAL A 59 4.10 15.44 25.08
N CYS A 60 5.23 15.49 25.80
CA CYS A 60 6.57 15.55 25.23
C CYS A 60 7.39 14.34 25.70
N LYS A 61 8.29 13.87 24.87
CA LYS A 61 9.19 12.77 25.16
C LYS A 61 10.65 13.17 24.96
N LEU A 62 11.51 12.73 25.85
CA LEU A 62 12.95 12.81 25.71
C LEU A 62 13.41 11.68 24.76
N MET A 63 14.13 12.02 23.71
CA MET A 63 14.67 11.03 22.78
C MET A 63 15.81 11.63 21.94
N ASN A 64 16.66 10.76 21.40
CA ASN A 64 17.55 11.16 20.33
C ASN A 64 16.76 11.23 19.02
N TYR A 65 16.40 12.43 18.60
CA TYR A 65 15.55 12.65 17.42
C TYR A 65 16.21 12.19 16.13
N GLY A 66 17.52 12.31 16.00
CA GLY A 66 18.27 11.83 14.84
C GLY A 66 18.15 10.31 14.68
N LYS A 67 18.37 9.56 15.77
CA LYS A 67 18.21 8.10 15.82
C LYS A 67 16.78 7.69 15.53
N TYR A 68 15.81 8.34 16.16
CA TYR A 68 14.38 8.09 15.94
C TYR A 68 14.00 8.26 14.47
N ARG A 69 14.40 9.36 13.83
CA ARG A 69 14.11 9.65 12.43
C ARG A 69 14.74 8.62 11.49
N PHE A 70 15.95 8.19 11.79
CA PHE A 70 16.63 7.14 11.03
C PHE A 70 15.88 5.80 11.12
N GLU A 71 15.48 5.38 12.32
CA GLU A 71 14.72 4.15 12.55
C GLU A 71 13.34 4.19 11.86
N GLN A 72 12.65 5.32 11.91
CA GLN A 72 11.38 5.51 11.20
C GLN A 72 11.57 5.39 9.69
N SER A 73 12.57 6.05 9.13
CA SER A 73 12.89 5.95 7.71
C SER A 73 13.23 4.51 7.28
N LYS A 74 13.94 3.77 8.14
CA LYS A 74 14.26 2.36 7.91
C LYS A 74 13.00 1.50 7.90
N ARG A 75 12.12 1.68 8.90
CA ARG A 75 10.82 0.97 8.98
C ARG A 75 9.93 1.26 7.78
N GLU A 76 9.85 2.52 7.35
CA GLU A 76 9.08 2.90 6.17
C GLU A 76 9.63 2.26 4.89
N LYS A 77 10.96 2.23 4.73
CA LYS A 77 11.59 1.54 3.59
C LYS A 77 11.32 0.04 3.60
N GLU A 78 11.40 -0.59 4.76
CA GLU A 78 11.07 -2.02 4.92
C GLU A 78 9.58 -2.29 4.65
N ALA A 79 8.68 -1.45 5.19
CA ALA A 79 7.25 -1.54 4.93
C ALA A 79 6.94 -1.40 3.43
N ARG A 80 7.58 -0.46 2.73
CA ARG A 80 7.43 -0.32 1.27
C ARG A 80 7.94 -1.52 0.50
N LYS A 81 9.07 -2.12 0.91
CA LYS A 81 9.60 -3.34 0.28
C LYS A 81 8.67 -4.53 0.47
N ASN A 82 8.06 -4.64 1.65
CA ASN A 82 7.15 -5.73 2.00
C ASN A 82 5.71 -5.50 1.50
N GLN A 83 5.42 -4.29 0.99
CA GLN A 83 4.11 -3.98 0.43
C GLN A 83 3.95 -4.72 -0.90
N HIS A 84 3.03 -5.69 -0.93
CA HIS A 84 2.66 -6.37 -2.16
C HIS A 84 1.91 -5.40 -3.07
N VAL A 85 2.57 -4.98 -4.15
CA VAL A 85 1.93 -4.14 -5.17
C VAL A 85 1.11 -5.05 -6.07
N VAL A 86 -0.21 -4.90 -6.02
CA VAL A 86 -1.11 -5.59 -6.94
C VAL A 86 -0.95 -4.98 -8.33
N GLU A 87 -0.37 -5.74 -9.25
CA GLU A 87 -0.23 -5.34 -10.65
C GLU A 87 -1.37 -5.91 -11.49
N ILE A 88 -1.68 -5.24 -12.60
CA ILE A 88 -2.60 -5.74 -13.62
C ILE A 88 -1.75 -6.39 -14.72
N LYS A 89 -1.78 -7.71 -14.81
CA LYS A 89 -1.12 -8.47 -15.88
C LYS A 89 -2.08 -8.64 -17.05
N GLU A 90 -1.61 -8.41 -18.27
CA GLU A 90 -2.43 -8.55 -19.47
C GLU A 90 -2.10 -9.83 -20.21
N ILE A 91 -3.14 -10.60 -20.55
CA ILE A 91 -3.08 -11.78 -21.42
C ILE A 91 -3.88 -11.49 -22.67
N ARG A 92 -3.23 -11.60 -23.82
CA ARG A 92 -3.84 -11.36 -25.13
C ARG A 92 -4.04 -12.67 -25.88
N MET A 93 -5.22 -12.80 -26.48
CA MET A 93 -5.60 -13.95 -27.31
C MET A 93 -6.14 -13.48 -28.65
N SER A 94 -6.20 -14.39 -29.63
CA SER A 94 -6.93 -14.23 -30.87
C SER A 94 -8.16 -15.12 -30.87
N PRO A 95 -9.23 -14.81 -31.64
CA PRO A 95 -10.42 -15.65 -31.72
C PRO A 95 -10.13 -17.08 -32.20
N GLY A 96 -9.11 -17.24 -33.06
CA GLY A 96 -8.68 -18.53 -33.60
C GLY A 96 -7.50 -19.17 -32.83
N ILE A 97 -7.39 -18.91 -31.52
CA ILE A 97 -6.33 -19.51 -30.68
C ILE A 97 -6.46 -21.02 -30.64
N ASP A 98 -5.33 -21.75 -30.75
CA ASP A 98 -5.34 -23.19 -30.58
C ASP A 98 -5.44 -23.61 -29.10
N VAL A 99 -5.77 -24.89 -28.86
CA VAL A 99 -5.96 -25.42 -27.51
C VAL A 99 -4.67 -25.40 -26.69
N GLY A 100 -3.53 -25.63 -27.30
CA GLY A 100 -2.23 -25.64 -26.63
C GLY A 100 -1.84 -24.26 -26.11
N ASP A 101 -1.97 -23.24 -26.96
CA ASP A 101 -1.68 -21.85 -26.58
C ASP A 101 -2.71 -21.34 -25.54
N PHE A 102 -3.98 -21.69 -25.71
CA PHE A 102 -5.02 -21.37 -24.73
C PHE A 102 -4.68 -21.90 -23.33
N ASN A 103 -4.30 -23.18 -23.24
CA ASN A 103 -3.95 -23.82 -21.97
C ASN A 103 -2.68 -23.20 -21.36
N THR A 104 -1.69 -22.83 -22.17
CA THR A 104 -0.49 -22.14 -21.70
C THR A 104 -0.82 -20.78 -21.11
N LYS A 105 -1.66 -20.01 -21.79
CA LYS A 105 -2.11 -18.70 -21.30
C LYS A 105 -2.96 -18.83 -20.03
N LEU A 106 -3.77 -19.88 -19.96
CA LEU A 106 -4.57 -20.18 -18.77
C LEU A 106 -3.69 -20.47 -17.54
N LYS A 107 -2.66 -21.30 -17.70
CA LYS A 107 -1.70 -21.58 -16.62
C LYS A 107 -0.97 -20.32 -16.16
N ASN A 108 -0.58 -19.46 -17.10
CA ASN A 108 0.06 -18.18 -16.78
C ASN A 108 -0.89 -17.26 -16.01
N ALA A 109 -2.17 -17.19 -16.39
CA ALA A 109 -3.18 -16.42 -15.69
C ALA A 109 -3.38 -16.93 -14.26
N GLN A 110 -3.52 -18.24 -14.10
CA GLN A 110 -3.67 -18.87 -12.78
C GLN A 110 -2.47 -18.58 -11.87
N LYS A 111 -1.24 -18.59 -12.42
CA LYS A 111 -0.03 -18.21 -11.69
C LYS A 111 -0.08 -16.75 -11.25
N PHE A 112 -0.40 -15.81 -12.14
CA PHE A 112 -0.50 -14.39 -11.81
C PHE A 112 -1.57 -14.12 -10.74
N LEU A 113 -2.70 -14.81 -10.83
CA LEU A 113 -3.78 -14.71 -9.84
C LEU A 113 -3.37 -15.30 -8.48
N SER A 114 -2.64 -16.41 -8.47
CA SER A 114 -2.08 -17.01 -7.25
C SER A 114 -1.04 -16.11 -6.57
N ASP A 115 -0.29 -15.34 -7.37
CA ASP A 115 0.65 -14.32 -6.88
C ASP A 115 -0.06 -13.05 -6.35
N GLY A 116 -1.39 -13.01 -6.39
CA GLY A 116 -2.19 -11.89 -5.92
C GLY A 116 -2.36 -10.74 -6.91
N ASN A 117 -1.99 -10.93 -8.17
CA ASN A 117 -2.16 -9.94 -9.23
C ASN A 117 -3.55 -10.03 -9.86
N ARG A 118 -4.01 -8.90 -10.42
CA ARG A 118 -5.18 -8.88 -11.30
C ARG A 118 -4.77 -9.26 -12.72
N VAL A 119 -5.67 -9.91 -13.44
CA VAL A 119 -5.42 -10.30 -14.82
C VAL A 119 -6.48 -9.68 -15.74
N LYS A 120 -6.02 -8.92 -16.73
CA LYS A 120 -6.85 -8.48 -17.86
C LYS A 120 -6.68 -9.46 -19.00
N VAL A 121 -7.73 -10.17 -19.36
CA VAL A 121 -7.73 -11.08 -20.51
C VAL A 121 -8.42 -10.38 -21.66
N SER A 122 -7.73 -10.24 -22.80
CA SER A 122 -8.26 -9.57 -23.97
C SER A 122 -8.18 -10.44 -25.23
N VAL A 123 -9.23 -10.36 -26.04
CA VAL A 123 -9.29 -10.96 -27.38
C VAL A 123 -9.27 -9.83 -28.40
N ARG A 124 -8.30 -9.87 -29.31
CA ARG A 124 -8.19 -8.89 -30.39
C ARG A 124 -8.74 -9.47 -31.69
N PHE A 125 -9.75 -8.77 -32.24
CA PHE A 125 -10.34 -9.10 -33.53
C PHE A 125 -9.64 -8.39 -34.67
N ARG A 126 -9.47 -9.09 -35.79
CA ARG A 126 -8.87 -8.55 -37.02
C ARG A 126 -9.90 -8.57 -38.13
N GLY A 127 -10.03 -7.46 -38.86
CA GLY A 127 -10.80 -7.41 -40.12
C GLY A 127 -12.15 -8.13 -40.06
N ARG A 128 -12.25 -9.24 -40.75
CA ARG A 128 -13.47 -10.03 -40.88
C ARG A 128 -13.95 -10.67 -39.55
N GLU A 129 -13.07 -10.87 -38.58
CA GLU A 129 -13.39 -11.44 -37.27
C GLU A 129 -14.32 -10.52 -36.44
N MET A 130 -14.37 -9.24 -36.80
CA MET A 130 -15.29 -8.27 -36.17
C MET A 130 -16.77 -8.60 -36.37
N ALA A 131 -17.12 -9.40 -37.37
CA ALA A 131 -18.48 -9.87 -37.59
C ALA A 131 -18.89 -11.00 -36.63
N HIS A 132 -17.93 -11.61 -35.95
CA HIS A 132 -18.10 -12.78 -35.10
C HIS A 132 -17.58 -12.54 -33.68
N THR A 133 -18.03 -11.47 -33.04
CA THR A 133 -17.59 -11.09 -31.70
C THR A 133 -18.07 -12.06 -30.58
N GLU A 134 -19.13 -12.83 -30.87
CA GLU A 134 -19.62 -13.91 -30.01
C GLU A 134 -18.53 -14.94 -29.69
N ILE A 135 -17.72 -15.33 -30.69
CA ILE A 135 -16.62 -16.29 -30.51
C ILE A 135 -15.62 -15.80 -29.43
N GLY A 136 -15.29 -14.50 -29.45
CA GLY A 136 -14.41 -13.91 -28.44
C GLY A 136 -15.06 -13.87 -27.07
N ARG A 137 -16.36 -13.63 -26.99
CA ARG A 137 -17.10 -13.64 -25.72
C ARG A 137 -17.11 -15.03 -25.10
N ASP A 138 -17.41 -16.06 -25.90
CA ASP A 138 -17.43 -17.45 -25.44
C ASP A 138 -16.03 -17.90 -25.00
N LEU A 139 -14.98 -17.49 -25.70
CA LEU A 139 -13.60 -17.75 -25.36
C LEU A 139 -13.21 -17.13 -24.02
N LEU A 140 -13.59 -15.86 -23.79
CA LEU A 140 -13.34 -15.16 -22.51
C LEU A 140 -14.16 -15.76 -21.35
N THR A 141 -15.40 -16.16 -21.60
CA THR A 141 -16.25 -16.81 -20.60
C THR A 141 -15.63 -18.15 -20.18
N LYS A 142 -15.25 -18.99 -21.15
CA LYS A 142 -14.56 -20.26 -20.89
C LYS A 142 -13.26 -20.07 -20.11
N PHE A 143 -12.49 -19.04 -20.46
CA PHE A 143 -11.25 -18.70 -19.73
C PHE A 143 -11.53 -18.32 -18.29
N ALA A 144 -12.54 -17.49 -18.04
CA ALA A 144 -12.95 -17.08 -16.69
C ALA A 144 -13.47 -18.25 -15.85
N GLU A 145 -14.27 -19.15 -16.46
CA GLU A 145 -14.76 -20.36 -15.77
C GLU A 145 -13.60 -21.28 -15.32
N GLN A 146 -12.61 -21.48 -16.18
CA GLN A 146 -11.43 -22.30 -15.84
C GLN A 146 -10.51 -21.64 -14.82
N CYS A 147 -10.57 -20.32 -14.65
CA CYS A 147 -9.91 -19.61 -13.56
C CYS A 147 -10.78 -19.49 -12.30
N GLY A 148 -11.99 -20.00 -12.31
CA GLY A 148 -13.01 -19.79 -11.26
C GLY A 148 -12.63 -20.31 -9.86
N GLU A 149 -11.67 -21.24 -9.76
CA GLU A 149 -11.13 -21.71 -8.47
C GLU A 149 -10.28 -20.66 -7.78
N VAL A 150 -9.47 -19.90 -8.55
CA VAL A 150 -8.47 -18.95 -8.06
C VAL A 150 -8.87 -17.48 -8.25
N ALA A 151 -9.91 -17.20 -9.03
CA ALA A 151 -10.32 -15.84 -9.36
C ALA A 151 -11.82 -15.66 -9.45
N ASN A 152 -12.24 -14.40 -9.27
CA ASN A 152 -13.57 -13.90 -9.57
C ASN A 152 -13.50 -12.95 -10.76
N MET A 153 -14.51 -13.01 -11.64
CA MET A 153 -14.65 -12.04 -12.72
C MET A 153 -15.20 -10.72 -12.15
N GLU A 154 -14.41 -9.66 -12.21
CA GLU A 154 -14.82 -8.33 -11.72
C GLU A 154 -15.72 -7.60 -12.73
N LYS A 155 -15.43 -7.76 -14.02
CA LYS A 155 -16.17 -7.11 -15.10
C LYS A 155 -16.47 -8.10 -16.20
N ALA A 156 -17.71 -8.10 -16.64
CA ALA A 156 -18.15 -8.87 -17.79
C ALA A 156 -17.43 -8.41 -19.08
N ALA A 157 -17.44 -9.27 -20.09
CA ALA A 157 -16.82 -8.99 -21.39
C ALA A 157 -17.37 -7.70 -22.00
N LYS A 158 -16.48 -6.73 -22.21
CA LYS A 158 -16.79 -5.44 -22.83
C LYS A 158 -15.95 -5.25 -24.07
N MET A 159 -16.60 -4.79 -25.13
CA MET A 159 -15.95 -4.43 -26.37
C MET A 159 -15.39 -3.01 -26.30
N GLU A 160 -14.12 -2.83 -26.58
CA GLU A 160 -13.44 -1.55 -26.66
C GLU A 160 -12.65 -1.46 -27.99
N GLY A 161 -13.26 -0.83 -28.98
CA GLY A 161 -12.72 -0.81 -30.33
C GLY A 161 -12.67 -2.21 -30.95
N ARG A 162 -11.48 -2.72 -31.23
CA ARG A 162 -11.23 -4.06 -31.80
C ARG A 162 -10.86 -5.11 -30.75
N ASN A 163 -10.91 -4.76 -29.46
CA ASN A 163 -10.56 -5.65 -28.36
C ASN A 163 -11.78 -5.89 -27.50
N MET A 164 -11.98 -7.13 -27.12
CA MET A 164 -12.93 -7.51 -26.06
C MET A 164 -12.14 -7.97 -24.85
N SER A 165 -12.45 -7.48 -23.67
CA SER A 165 -11.70 -7.79 -22.47
C SER A 165 -12.57 -8.09 -21.25
N ILE A 166 -12.04 -8.93 -20.38
CA ILE A 166 -12.54 -9.19 -19.03
C ILE A 166 -11.47 -8.87 -18.02
N PHE A 167 -11.87 -8.62 -16.77
CA PHE A 167 -10.97 -8.46 -15.64
C PHE A 167 -11.21 -9.55 -14.61
N LEU A 168 -10.15 -10.24 -14.23
CA LEU A 168 -10.15 -11.26 -13.20
C LEU A 168 -9.40 -10.74 -11.97
N ALA A 169 -10.01 -10.85 -10.81
CA ALA A 169 -9.38 -10.57 -9.53
C ALA A 169 -9.09 -11.87 -8.79
N PRO A 170 -7.95 -11.97 -8.08
CA PRO A 170 -7.67 -13.12 -7.26
C PRO A 170 -8.71 -13.25 -6.15
N LYS A 171 -9.16 -14.47 -5.87
CA LYS A 171 -9.93 -14.74 -4.65
C LYS A 171 -9.01 -14.50 -3.47
N ALA A 172 -9.48 -13.73 -2.48
CA ALA A 172 -8.76 -13.61 -1.22
C ALA A 172 -8.55 -15.02 -0.67
N GLY A 173 -7.29 -15.44 -0.58
CA GLY A 173 -6.96 -16.71 0.04
C GLY A 173 -7.48 -16.70 1.48
N LYS A 174 -8.13 -17.82 1.86
CA LYS A 174 -8.42 -18.10 3.26
C LYS A 174 -7.13 -18.26 4.03
#